data_58656465028f0dfd63acd732587267e3
#
_entry.id   58656465028f0dfd63acd732587267e3
#
_cell.length_a   1.000
_cell.length_b   1.000
_cell.length_c   1.000
_cell.angle_alpha   90.00
_cell.angle_beta   90.00
_cell.angle_gamma   90.00
#
_symmetry.space_group_name_H-M   'P 1'
#
loop_
_entity.id
_entity.type
_entity.pdbx_description
1 polymer ?
#
loop_
_entity_poly.entity_id
_entity_poly.type
_entity_poly.pdbx_seq_one_letter_code
_entity_poly.pdbx_strand_id
1 'polypeptide(L)'
;MTHKALTLSPPVHFKAQLLSVPVTDNTANVENNESYRRYEHTPALPAPKMIWYRDHYLPNHSDRTNPEASPLFYTSGWDQLPPALVMVGELDVLRSEGEQYAEKLRKAGVEVDLQVMKGMPHPFLAMDGALSEGKRCITLMCDALQKAFWS
;
A
#
# COMPACT_ATOMS: atom_id res chain seq x y z
N MET A 1 -2.54 -9.48 -4.61
CA MET A 1 -1.81 -10.65 -5.16
C MET A 1 -1.48 -11.69 -4.09
N THR A 2 -0.92 -11.33 -2.94
CA THR A 2 -0.52 -12.27 -1.87
C THR A 2 -1.67 -13.15 -1.38
N HIS A 3 -2.84 -12.58 -1.02
CA HIS A 3 -4.03 -13.37 -0.67
C HIS A 3 -4.47 -14.31 -1.79
N LYS A 4 -4.51 -13.83 -3.04
CA LYS A 4 -4.91 -14.67 -4.18
C LYS A 4 -3.94 -15.83 -4.41
N ALA A 5 -2.66 -15.65 -4.15
CA ALA A 5 -1.67 -16.71 -4.29
C ALA A 5 -1.93 -17.89 -3.34
N LEU A 6 -2.49 -17.62 -2.15
CA LEU A 6 -2.88 -18.68 -1.20
C LEU A 6 -4.04 -19.56 -1.69
N THR A 7 -4.85 -19.04 -2.64
CA THR A 7 -6.01 -19.79 -3.20
C THR A 7 -5.66 -20.62 -4.44
N LEU A 8 -4.41 -20.56 -4.89
CA LEU A 8 -3.95 -21.36 -6.03
C LEU A 8 -3.78 -22.84 -5.64
N SER A 9 -3.73 -23.72 -6.62
CA SER A 9 -3.49 -25.16 -6.41
C SER A 9 -2.29 -25.62 -7.23
N PRO A 10 -1.12 -25.89 -6.61
CA PRO A 10 -0.82 -25.69 -5.19
C PRO A 10 -0.74 -24.20 -4.78
N PRO A 11 -0.92 -23.89 -3.49
CA PRO A 11 -0.75 -22.52 -3.00
C PRO A 11 0.68 -22.00 -3.23
N VAL A 12 0.78 -20.70 -3.53
CA VAL A 12 2.08 -20.03 -3.67
C VAL A 12 2.32 -19.13 -2.46
N HIS A 13 3.40 -19.41 -1.72
CA HIS A 13 3.83 -18.63 -0.57
C HIS A 13 4.98 -17.70 -0.97
N PHE A 14 4.73 -16.40 -0.87
CA PHE A 14 5.78 -15.40 -1.10
C PHE A 14 6.68 -15.28 0.13
N LYS A 15 7.95 -14.96 -0.08
CA LYS A 15 8.92 -14.72 1.00
C LYS A 15 8.77 -13.36 1.66
N ALA A 16 8.33 -12.36 0.90
CA ALA A 16 8.09 -11.00 1.38
C ALA A 16 7.06 -10.29 0.50
N GLN A 17 6.46 -9.22 1.02
CA GLN A 17 5.69 -8.25 0.25
C GLN A 17 6.25 -6.84 0.47
N LEU A 18 6.58 -6.16 -0.62
CA LEU A 18 7.09 -4.80 -0.60
C LEU A 18 6.05 -3.88 -1.25
N LEU A 19 5.54 -2.96 -0.47
CA LEU A 19 4.42 -2.08 -0.85
C LEU A 19 4.88 -0.62 -0.75
N SER A 20 4.96 0.06 -1.88
CA SER A 20 5.22 1.50 -1.92
C SER A 20 3.95 2.22 -2.33
N VAL A 21 3.47 3.12 -1.47
CA VAL A 21 2.25 3.92 -1.64
C VAL A 21 1.05 3.10 -2.15
N PRO A 22 0.69 2.00 -1.48
CA PRO A 22 -0.28 1.05 -2.01
C PRO A 22 -1.71 1.59 -1.97
N VAL A 23 -2.49 1.32 -3.02
CA VAL A 23 -3.96 1.38 -2.97
C VAL A 23 -4.47 0.11 -2.34
N THR A 24 -5.16 0.21 -1.21
CA THR A 24 -5.69 -0.94 -0.47
C THR A 24 -7.19 -0.86 -0.20
N ASP A 25 -7.79 0.31 -0.46
CA ASP A 25 -9.22 0.58 -0.33
C ASP A 25 -9.72 1.51 -1.45
N ASN A 26 -10.35 0.95 -2.47
CA ASN A 26 -10.93 1.73 -3.57
C ASN A 26 -12.28 2.40 -3.21
N THR A 27 -12.74 2.32 -1.97
CA THR A 27 -13.91 3.09 -1.50
C THR A 27 -13.52 4.39 -0.80
N ALA A 28 -12.22 4.56 -0.47
CA ALA A 28 -11.70 5.72 0.25
C ALA A 28 -11.89 7.02 -0.53
N ASN A 29 -12.35 8.08 0.16
CA ASN A 29 -12.56 9.40 -0.41
C ASN A 29 -12.47 10.48 0.69
N VAL A 30 -12.70 11.75 0.34
CA VAL A 30 -12.62 12.89 1.29
C VAL A 30 -13.65 12.85 2.42
N GLU A 31 -14.72 12.08 2.26
CA GLU A 31 -15.80 11.99 3.27
C GLU A 31 -15.47 10.94 4.33
N ASN A 32 -14.83 9.83 3.95
CA ASN A 32 -14.64 8.65 4.80
C ASN A 32 -13.18 8.34 5.16
N ASN A 33 -12.19 9.04 4.57
CA ASN A 33 -10.77 8.75 4.81
C ASN A 33 -10.01 10.02 5.22
N GLU A 34 -9.23 9.93 6.31
CA GLU A 34 -8.51 11.07 6.89
C GLU A 34 -7.46 11.64 5.94
N SER A 35 -6.62 10.81 5.33
CA SER A 35 -5.56 11.30 4.45
C SER A 35 -6.11 11.90 3.16
N TYR A 36 -7.21 11.38 2.60
CA TYR A 36 -7.90 12.00 1.48
C TYR A 36 -8.41 13.42 1.82
N ARG A 37 -8.94 13.61 3.00
CA ARG A 37 -9.42 14.92 3.48
C ARG A 37 -8.27 15.86 3.76
N ARG A 38 -7.25 15.38 4.50
CA ARG A 38 -6.13 16.21 4.97
C ARG A 38 -5.20 16.63 3.84
N TYR A 39 -4.99 15.76 2.87
CA TYR A 39 -4.07 15.95 1.75
C TYR A 39 -4.79 16.07 0.41
N GLU A 40 -6.05 16.52 0.41
CA GLU A 40 -6.91 16.62 -0.77
C GLU A 40 -6.23 17.32 -1.95
N HIS A 41 -5.43 18.35 -1.67
CA HIS A 41 -4.74 19.17 -2.68
C HIS A 41 -3.22 18.91 -2.73
N THR A 42 -2.77 17.74 -2.27
CA THR A 42 -1.34 17.39 -2.29
C THR A 42 -0.75 17.44 -3.71
N PRO A 43 0.55 17.78 -3.86
CA PRO A 43 1.21 17.74 -5.17
C PRO A 43 1.15 16.35 -5.80
N ALA A 44 1.11 16.29 -7.11
CA ALA A 44 1.18 15.13 -7.99
C ALA A 44 -0.05 14.21 -7.95
N LEU A 45 -0.57 13.81 -6.78
CA LEU A 45 -1.76 12.96 -6.67
C LEU A 45 -2.81 13.58 -5.72
N PRO A 46 -3.44 14.71 -6.06
CA PRO A 46 -4.57 15.24 -5.29
C PRO A 46 -5.76 14.28 -5.34
N ALA A 47 -6.65 14.34 -4.33
CA ALA A 47 -7.78 13.42 -4.20
C ALA A 47 -8.67 13.34 -5.46
N PRO A 48 -9.03 14.43 -6.13
CA PRO A 48 -9.82 14.35 -7.37
C PRO A 48 -9.11 13.54 -8.48
N LYS A 49 -7.78 13.65 -8.59
CA LYS A 49 -6.99 12.91 -9.58
C LYS A 49 -6.93 11.42 -9.25
N MET A 50 -6.76 11.07 -7.96
CA MET A 50 -6.81 9.66 -7.52
C MET A 50 -8.19 9.04 -7.79
N ILE A 51 -9.26 9.77 -7.50
CA ILE A 51 -10.63 9.35 -7.79
C ILE A 51 -10.83 9.14 -9.29
N TRP A 52 -10.33 10.05 -10.12
CA TRP A 52 -10.39 9.93 -11.58
C TRP A 52 -9.68 8.66 -12.08
N TYR A 53 -8.48 8.34 -11.60
CA TYR A 53 -7.77 7.09 -11.94
C TYR A 53 -8.57 5.86 -11.52
N ARG A 54 -9.11 5.86 -10.31
CA ARG A 54 -9.93 4.77 -9.81
C ARG A 54 -11.18 4.54 -10.64
N ASP A 55 -11.86 5.61 -11.05
CA ASP A 55 -13.10 5.52 -11.84
C ASP A 55 -12.85 4.91 -13.23
N HIS A 56 -11.64 5.12 -13.78
CA HIS A 56 -11.22 4.47 -15.01
C HIS A 56 -10.78 3.02 -14.82
N TYR A 57 -10.13 2.72 -13.70
CA TYR A 57 -9.71 1.36 -13.35
C TYR A 57 -10.88 0.47 -12.93
N LEU A 58 -11.82 1.00 -12.15
CA LEU A 58 -13.00 0.33 -11.60
C LEU A 58 -14.27 1.14 -11.93
N PRO A 59 -14.73 1.09 -13.20
CA PRO A 59 -15.89 1.86 -13.64
C PRO A 59 -17.18 1.42 -12.94
N ASN A 60 -17.29 0.14 -12.56
CA ASN A 60 -18.41 -0.35 -11.76
C ASN A 60 -18.13 -0.12 -10.28
N HIS A 61 -18.91 0.70 -9.61
CA HIS A 61 -18.75 1.02 -8.19
C HIS A 61 -18.83 -0.21 -7.28
N SER A 62 -19.61 -1.23 -7.66
CA SER A 62 -19.69 -2.51 -6.94
C SER A 62 -18.36 -3.25 -6.85
N ASP A 63 -17.46 -3.06 -7.81
CA ASP A 63 -16.16 -3.73 -7.85
C ASP A 63 -15.16 -3.12 -6.85
N ARG A 64 -15.43 -1.92 -6.34
CA ARG A 64 -14.54 -1.22 -5.39
C ARG A 64 -14.40 -1.91 -4.04
N THR A 65 -15.40 -2.68 -3.63
CA THR A 65 -15.37 -3.50 -2.41
C THR A 65 -14.86 -4.92 -2.64
N ASN A 66 -14.57 -5.29 -3.90
CA ASN A 66 -13.98 -6.59 -4.21
C ASN A 66 -12.58 -6.69 -3.57
N PRO A 67 -12.31 -7.72 -2.72
CA PRO A 67 -11.02 -7.86 -2.05
C PRO A 67 -9.82 -7.98 -3.01
N GLU A 68 -10.01 -8.43 -4.24
CA GLU A 68 -8.94 -8.46 -5.25
C GLU A 68 -8.52 -7.05 -5.71
N ALA A 69 -9.44 -6.08 -5.68
CA ALA A 69 -9.17 -4.69 -5.98
C ALA A 69 -8.83 -3.88 -4.72
N SER A 70 -9.46 -4.21 -3.60
CA SER A 70 -9.34 -3.52 -2.31
C SER A 70 -8.98 -4.52 -1.21
N PRO A 71 -7.70 -4.86 -1.04
CA PRO A 71 -7.27 -5.93 -0.14
C PRO A 71 -7.65 -5.72 1.33
N LEU A 72 -7.96 -4.51 1.77
CA LEU A 72 -8.52 -4.28 3.11
C LEU A 72 -9.86 -4.98 3.35
N PHE A 73 -10.60 -5.38 2.31
CA PHE A 73 -11.86 -6.10 2.44
C PHE A 73 -11.72 -7.63 2.55
N TYR A 74 -10.50 -8.19 2.48
CA TYR A 74 -10.34 -9.60 2.85
C TYR A 74 -10.71 -9.84 4.31
N THR A 75 -11.50 -10.89 4.55
CA THR A 75 -12.02 -11.24 5.88
C THR A 75 -11.18 -12.30 6.60
N SER A 76 -10.28 -12.99 5.88
CA SER A 76 -9.46 -14.09 6.40
C SER A 76 -8.13 -14.21 5.67
N GLY A 77 -7.24 -15.10 6.13
CA GLY A 77 -5.96 -15.42 5.48
C GLY A 77 -4.86 -14.38 5.71
N TRP A 78 -5.06 -13.43 6.61
CA TRP A 78 -4.07 -12.41 6.93
C TRP A 78 -2.84 -12.97 7.63
N ASP A 79 -3.03 -13.96 8.50
CA ASP A 79 -2.02 -14.69 9.26
C ASP A 79 -1.09 -15.55 8.39
N GLN A 80 -1.48 -15.81 7.15
CA GLN A 80 -0.72 -16.60 6.17
C GLN A 80 0.09 -15.72 5.19
N LEU A 81 -0.02 -14.40 5.31
CA LEU A 81 0.68 -13.48 4.42
C LEU A 81 2.16 -13.36 4.81
N PRO A 82 3.05 -13.11 3.84
CA PRO A 82 4.47 -12.96 4.09
C PRO A 82 4.78 -11.68 4.88
N PRO A 83 5.96 -11.59 5.53
CA PRO A 83 6.47 -10.36 6.09
C PRO A 83 6.38 -9.19 5.11
N ALA A 84 6.09 -7.99 5.62
CA ALA A 84 5.79 -6.83 4.81
C ALA A 84 6.70 -5.64 5.10
N LEU A 85 7.20 -5.00 4.04
CA LEU A 85 7.66 -3.61 4.07
C LEU A 85 6.56 -2.76 3.45
N VAL A 86 6.00 -1.82 4.22
CA VAL A 86 4.97 -0.89 3.75
C VAL A 86 5.52 0.53 3.86
N MET A 87 5.59 1.24 2.74
CA MET A 87 6.10 2.61 2.68
C MET A 87 4.99 3.54 2.19
N VAL A 88 4.72 4.60 2.96
CA VAL A 88 3.70 5.61 2.65
C VAL A 88 4.30 7.01 2.69
N GLY A 89 3.83 7.90 1.81
CA GLY A 89 4.19 9.31 1.88
C GLY A 89 3.45 10.01 3.02
N GLU A 90 4.14 10.90 3.75
CA GLU A 90 3.48 11.67 4.83
C GLU A 90 2.34 12.54 4.29
N LEU A 91 2.51 13.11 3.09
CA LEU A 91 1.58 14.04 2.44
C LEU A 91 0.78 13.37 1.31
N ASP A 92 0.51 12.06 1.44
CA ASP A 92 -0.16 11.26 0.42
C ASP A 92 -1.62 10.98 0.80
N VAL A 93 -2.54 11.09 -0.16
CA VAL A 93 -3.95 10.73 0.02
C VAL A 93 -4.13 9.23 0.37
N LEU A 94 -3.21 8.36 -0.08
CA LEU A 94 -3.24 6.92 0.18
C LEU A 94 -2.61 6.51 1.52
N ARG A 95 -2.11 7.47 2.30
CA ARG A 95 -1.40 7.19 3.56
C ARG A 95 -2.23 6.35 4.53
N SER A 96 -3.46 6.79 4.85
CA SER A 96 -4.29 6.14 5.87
C SER A 96 -4.62 4.68 5.51
N GLU A 97 -4.90 4.39 4.25
CA GLU A 97 -5.22 3.02 3.82
C GLU A 97 -3.99 2.11 3.81
N GLY A 98 -2.80 2.65 3.49
CA GLY A 98 -1.53 1.94 3.62
C GLY A 98 -1.19 1.61 5.08
N GLU A 99 -1.38 2.58 6.00
CA GLU A 99 -1.22 2.38 7.45
C GLU A 99 -2.22 1.35 7.99
N GLN A 100 -3.48 1.39 7.56
CA GLN A 100 -4.51 0.41 7.94
C GLN A 100 -4.17 -1.00 7.46
N TYR A 101 -3.62 -1.13 6.25
CA TYR A 101 -3.17 -2.43 5.73
C TYR A 101 -2.03 -2.99 6.59
N ALA A 102 -1.03 -2.19 6.92
CA ALA A 102 0.07 -2.55 7.81
C ALA A 102 -0.44 -2.99 9.20
N GLU A 103 -1.38 -2.24 9.76
CA GLU A 103 -1.97 -2.56 11.07
C GLU A 103 -2.77 -3.88 11.05
N LYS A 104 -3.49 -4.14 9.95
CA LYS A 104 -4.25 -5.38 9.79
C LYS A 104 -3.34 -6.60 9.71
N LEU A 105 -2.20 -6.48 9.03
CA LEU A 105 -1.14 -7.50 9.03
C LEU A 105 -0.58 -7.75 10.43
N ARG A 106 -0.22 -6.68 11.16
CA ARG A 106 0.31 -6.79 12.54
C ARG A 106 -0.67 -7.48 13.49
N LYS A 107 -1.95 -7.13 13.41
CA LYS A 107 -3.02 -7.77 14.21
C LYS A 107 -3.16 -9.26 13.92
N ALA A 108 -2.82 -9.68 12.71
CA ALA A 108 -2.79 -11.09 12.31
C ALA A 108 -1.49 -11.82 12.67
N GLY A 109 -0.53 -11.14 13.33
CA GLY A 109 0.75 -11.73 13.75
C GLY A 109 1.84 -11.70 12.67
N VAL A 110 1.62 -11.00 11.55
CA VAL A 110 2.62 -10.87 10.48
C VAL A 110 3.64 -9.78 10.84
N GLU A 111 4.91 -10.05 10.60
CA GLU A 111 5.98 -9.06 10.76
C GLU A 111 5.80 -7.92 9.75
N VAL A 112 5.79 -6.67 10.23
CA VAL A 112 5.59 -5.49 9.38
C VAL A 112 6.55 -4.37 9.74
N ASP A 113 7.33 -3.95 8.76
CA ASP A 113 8.07 -2.69 8.76
C ASP A 113 7.23 -1.63 8.04
N LEU A 114 6.68 -0.67 8.80
CA LEU A 114 5.95 0.47 8.25
C LEU A 114 6.81 1.72 8.29
N GLN A 115 7.07 2.30 7.12
CA GLN A 115 7.87 3.50 6.94
C GLN A 115 7.01 4.66 6.43
N VAL A 116 6.90 5.72 7.23
CA VAL A 116 6.28 6.99 6.81
C VAL A 116 7.38 7.93 6.31
N MET A 117 7.40 8.19 5.01
CA MET A 117 8.40 9.03 4.36
C MET A 117 8.07 10.51 4.59
N LYS A 118 8.85 11.15 5.47
CA LYS A 118 8.60 12.52 5.97
C LYS A 118 8.63 13.59 4.88
N GLY A 119 7.60 14.42 4.83
CA GLY A 119 7.46 15.50 3.85
C GLY A 119 7.19 15.03 2.41
N MET A 120 7.00 13.72 2.18
CA MET A 120 6.89 13.17 0.83
C MET A 120 5.44 13.03 0.37
N PRO A 121 5.14 13.48 -0.88
CA PRO A 121 3.90 13.18 -1.58
C PRO A 121 3.98 11.81 -2.26
N HIS A 122 2.90 11.37 -2.88
CA HIS A 122 2.75 10.05 -3.53
C HIS A 122 3.95 9.58 -4.39
N PRO A 123 4.49 10.36 -5.36
CA PRO A 123 5.48 9.82 -6.31
C PRO A 123 6.93 9.88 -5.82
N PHE A 124 7.20 9.97 -4.51
CA PHE A 124 8.57 10.20 -4.00
C PHE A 124 9.58 9.13 -4.44
N LEU A 125 9.15 7.89 -4.65
CA LEU A 125 10.03 6.80 -5.13
C LEU A 125 10.59 7.10 -6.54
N ALA A 126 9.76 7.66 -7.43
CA ALA A 126 10.18 8.03 -8.79
C ALA A 126 11.12 9.26 -8.82
N MET A 127 11.37 9.89 -7.67
CA MET A 127 12.20 11.08 -7.54
C MET A 127 13.53 10.77 -6.83
N ASP A 128 13.99 9.53 -6.86
CA ASP A 128 15.23 9.06 -6.21
C ASP A 128 16.48 9.81 -6.67
N GLY A 129 16.51 10.31 -7.90
CA GLY A 129 17.59 11.17 -8.43
C GLY A 129 17.66 12.54 -7.77
N ALA A 130 16.56 13.04 -7.18
CA ALA A 130 16.47 14.39 -6.61
C ALA A 130 16.21 14.40 -5.10
N LEU A 131 15.52 13.39 -4.57
CA LEU A 131 15.09 13.35 -3.18
C LEU A 131 15.80 12.26 -2.39
N SER A 132 16.34 12.61 -1.22
CA SER A 132 16.98 11.66 -0.29
C SER A 132 16.03 10.56 0.17
N GLU A 133 14.76 10.89 0.39
CA GLU A 133 13.73 9.92 0.78
C GLU A 133 13.41 8.92 -0.34
N GLY A 134 13.50 9.32 -1.61
CA GLY A 134 13.41 8.40 -2.74
C GLY A 134 14.55 7.37 -2.74
N LYS A 135 15.79 7.84 -2.54
CA LYS A 135 16.96 6.94 -2.38
C LYS A 135 16.82 6.03 -1.17
N ARG A 136 16.41 6.58 -0.02
CA ARG A 136 16.17 5.81 1.20
C ARG A 136 15.14 4.70 0.97
N CYS A 137 14.08 4.97 0.22
CA CYS A 137 13.06 3.98 -0.14
C CYS A 137 13.68 2.79 -0.90
N ILE A 138 14.52 3.07 -1.90
CA ILE A 138 15.23 2.01 -2.66
C ILE A 138 16.14 1.19 -1.73
N THR A 139 16.90 1.83 -0.85
CA THR A 139 17.74 1.12 0.14
C THR A 139 16.91 0.19 1.02
N LEU A 140 15.80 0.67 1.59
CA LEU A 140 14.90 -0.14 2.41
C LEU A 140 14.33 -1.35 1.65
N MET A 141 13.98 -1.16 0.36
CA MET A 141 13.52 -2.27 -0.48
C MET A 141 14.62 -3.31 -0.72
N CYS A 142 15.86 -2.86 -0.99
CA CYS A 142 17.01 -3.76 -1.17
C CYS A 142 17.30 -4.54 0.11
N ASP A 143 17.31 -3.88 1.27
CA ASP A 143 17.55 -4.50 2.57
C ASP A 143 16.47 -5.55 2.90
N ALA A 144 15.20 -5.23 2.63
CA ALA A 144 14.09 -6.16 2.83
C ALA A 144 14.20 -7.39 1.92
N LEU A 145 14.59 -7.21 0.66
CA LEU A 145 14.84 -8.31 -0.26
C LEU A 145 16.04 -9.15 0.19
N GLN A 146 17.13 -8.51 0.60
CA GLN A 146 18.29 -9.20 1.12
C GLN A 146 17.91 -10.06 2.34
N LYS A 147 17.19 -9.50 3.30
CA LYS A 147 16.68 -10.24 4.45
C LYS A 147 15.81 -11.43 4.04
N ALA A 148 14.92 -11.25 3.06
CA ALA A 148 13.98 -12.30 2.64
C ALA A 148 14.64 -13.48 1.93
N PHE A 149 15.79 -13.28 1.26
CA PHE A 149 16.40 -14.30 0.41
C PHE A 149 17.71 -14.87 0.95
N TRP A 150 18.43 -14.15 1.84
CA TRP A 150 19.77 -14.54 2.32
C TRP A 150 19.93 -14.56 3.85
N SER A 151 18.85 -14.37 4.64
CA SER A 151 18.85 -14.54 6.10
C SER A 151 18.40 -15.95 6.51
#